data_d5345b24263d59046527dd61f053cf88
#
_entry.id   d5345b24263d59046527dd61f053cf88
#
_cell.length_a   1.000
_cell.length_b   1.000
_cell.length_c   1.000
_cell.angle_alpha   90.00
_cell.angle_beta   90.00
_cell.angle_gamma   90.00
#
_symmetry.space_group_name_H-M   'P 1'
#
loop_
_entity.id
_entity.type
_entity.pdbx_description
1 polymer ?
#
loop_
_entity_poly.entity_id
_entity_poly.type
_entity_poly.pdbx_seq_one_letter_code
_entity_poly.pdbx_strand_id
1 'polypeptide(L)'
;MSTKFPPQELDKLPTGIVGFDLIANGGIPACRSTVLAGTAGSGKTVMALQFLLAGVRDYGENGVFVTFEESPADLMENVRSFGWDLEGLREARKIEVVDVTPEPGEEIIAAGPYDLTALLARIENAIRSVNAKRVILDAIGALFPQLTDAYTVRRELHRIAAGLRLMGVTTLVTMERTDDEGGVGRFGVEEFVADNVIVLRNRLENEKRRRTVEILKFRGATHHKGEYPFTIDSEDGVTIIPLSAIELKQHSSMIRVSSGVPELDKMCSGGLLRDSIILVSGATGTGKTLLVSQYVKAAIQAGERALLIGAEESREQMVRNAASWGVDFEQAERDGLLRIICRYPEVMGLEDHLLQIKRDIRDFKPQRVAIDSMSAFERVSTPKSFREFVIALTSTIKHLEITGLFTNTTSMLGGGESITEAHISTTTDTIILLRYVEPPG
;
A
#
# COMPACT_ATOMS: atom_id res chain seq x y z
N MET A 1 -5.62 -20.40 42.56
CA MET A 1 -4.98 -21.11 41.43
C MET A 1 -5.48 -20.48 40.14
N SER A 2 -4.64 -19.80 39.41
CA SER A 2 -4.98 -19.16 38.14
C SER A 2 -4.97 -20.27 37.07
N THR A 3 -6.14 -20.68 36.60
CA THR A 3 -6.29 -21.59 35.44
C THR A 3 -6.03 -20.79 34.16
N LYS A 4 -4.77 -20.48 33.85
CA LYS A 4 -4.40 -19.98 32.54
C LYS A 4 -4.35 -21.18 31.59
N PHE A 5 -5.35 -21.29 30.73
CA PHE A 5 -5.23 -22.13 29.53
C PHE A 5 -4.14 -21.55 28.64
N PRO A 6 -3.32 -22.38 27.96
CA PRO A 6 -2.40 -21.86 26.95
C PRO A 6 -3.22 -21.09 25.89
N PRO A 7 -2.73 -19.91 25.44
CA PRO A 7 -3.43 -19.16 24.40
C PRO A 7 -3.47 -20.02 23.13
N GLN A 8 -4.67 -20.39 22.72
CA GLN A 8 -4.89 -21.06 21.45
C GLN A 8 -5.13 -19.94 20.42
N GLU A 9 -4.16 -19.72 19.55
CA GLU A 9 -4.32 -18.77 18.44
C GLU A 9 -5.34 -19.34 17.45
N LEU A 10 -6.23 -18.47 16.99
CA LEU A 10 -7.17 -18.84 15.93
C LEU A 10 -6.40 -19.00 14.61
N ASP A 11 -6.77 -20.01 13.83
CA ASP A 11 -6.28 -20.17 12.48
C ASP A 11 -6.63 -18.92 11.66
N LYS A 12 -5.66 -18.39 10.95
CA LYS A 12 -5.81 -17.24 10.05
C LYS A 12 -5.57 -17.66 8.61
N LEU A 13 -6.35 -17.06 7.73
CA LEU A 13 -6.28 -17.25 6.30
C LEU A 13 -5.50 -16.08 5.70
N PRO A 14 -4.33 -16.31 5.09
CA PRO A 14 -3.58 -15.27 4.42
C PRO A 14 -4.42 -14.64 3.31
N THR A 15 -4.38 -13.33 3.21
CA THR A 15 -5.17 -12.61 2.20
C THR A 15 -4.47 -12.53 0.86
N GLY A 16 -3.15 -12.61 0.83
CA GLY A 16 -2.33 -12.36 -0.35
C GLY A 16 -2.29 -10.88 -0.76
N ILE A 17 -2.83 -9.99 0.11
CA ILE A 17 -2.77 -8.55 -0.10
C ILE A 17 -1.50 -8.03 0.56
N VAL A 18 -0.63 -7.44 -0.26
CA VAL A 18 0.68 -6.94 0.20
C VAL A 18 0.51 -5.96 1.36
N GLY A 19 1.17 -6.25 2.47
CA GLY A 19 1.14 -5.44 3.69
C GLY A 19 -0.07 -5.68 4.59
N PHE A 20 -1.19 -6.25 4.10
CA PHE A 20 -2.34 -6.52 4.95
C PHE A 20 -2.07 -7.62 5.97
N ASP A 21 -1.49 -8.73 5.53
CA ASP A 21 -1.22 -9.88 6.40
C ASP A 21 -0.23 -9.53 7.52
N LEU A 22 0.63 -8.51 7.32
CA LEU A 22 1.49 -7.99 8.39
C LEU A 22 0.67 -7.29 9.48
N ILE A 23 -0.23 -6.35 9.12
CA ILE A 23 -1.06 -5.65 10.11
C ILE A 23 -2.11 -6.54 10.75
N ALA A 24 -2.49 -7.61 10.06
CA ALA A 24 -3.43 -8.61 10.52
C ALA A 24 -2.78 -9.77 11.30
N ASN A 25 -1.45 -9.76 11.50
CA ASN A 25 -0.69 -10.85 12.11
C ASN A 25 -0.97 -12.21 11.45
N GLY A 26 -0.86 -12.28 10.11
CA GLY A 26 -0.98 -13.52 9.33
C GLY A 26 -2.26 -13.68 8.52
N GLY A 27 -3.12 -12.67 8.46
CA GLY A 27 -4.34 -12.70 7.65
C GLY A 27 -5.64 -12.57 8.43
N ILE A 28 -6.77 -12.90 7.80
CA ILE A 28 -8.10 -12.83 8.45
C ILE A 28 -8.43 -14.14 9.17
N PRO A 29 -9.17 -14.10 10.30
CA PRO A 29 -9.59 -15.31 11.02
C PRO A 29 -10.40 -16.26 10.13
N ALA A 30 -9.96 -17.51 10.03
CA ALA A 30 -10.55 -18.54 9.20
C ALA A 30 -11.97 -18.96 9.66
N CYS A 31 -12.82 -19.38 8.73
CA CYS A 31 -14.19 -19.83 8.96
C CYS A 31 -15.05 -18.80 9.73
N ARG A 32 -14.79 -17.50 9.49
CA ARG A 32 -15.53 -16.39 10.10
C ARG A 32 -15.97 -15.37 9.06
N SER A 33 -16.93 -14.54 9.46
CA SER A 33 -17.41 -13.44 8.64
C SER A 33 -16.62 -12.17 8.95
N THR A 34 -16.06 -11.55 7.91
CA THR A 34 -15.34 -10.28 7.95
C THR A 34 -16.12 -9.25 7.14
N VAL A 35 -16.54 -8.16 7.77
CA VAL A 35 -17.10 -7.01 7.07
C VAL A 35 -15.97 -6.11 6.58
N LEU A 36 -16.02 -5.76 5.30
CA LEU A 36 -15.17 -4.76 4.65
C LEU A 36 -16.02 -3.54 4.33
N ALA A 37 -16.01 -2.56 5.23
CA ALA A 37 -16.83 -1.36 5.14
C ALA A 37 -16.04 -0.18 4.55
N GLY A 38 -16.69 0.64 3.72
CA GLY A 38 -16.04 1.84 3.17
C GLY A 38 -17.00 2.64 2.29
N THR A 39 -16.65 3.91 2.06
CA THR A 39 -17.39 4.80 1.15
C THR A 39 -17.23 4.38 -0.31
N ALA A 40 -18.01 4.97 -1.20
CA ALA A 40 -17.88 4.76 -2.64
C ALA A 40 -16.44 5.10 -3.10
N GLY A 41 -15.87 4.28 -3.99
CA GLY A 41 -14.50 4.45 -4.49
C GLY A 41 -13.38 4.16 -3.49
N SER A 42 -13.68 3.64 -2.29
CA SER A 42 -12.65 3.24 -1.31
C SER A 42 -11.89 1.97 -1.67
N GLY A 43 -12.33 1.19 -2.66
CA GLY A 43 -11.65 -0.01 -3.15
C GLY A 43 -12.12 -1.34 -2.55
N LYS A 44 -13.34 -1.38 -1.99
CA LYS A 44 -13.93 -2.59 -1.38
C LYS A 44 -13.94 -3.80 -2.33
N THR A 45 -14.54 -3.64 -3.50
CA THR A 45 -14.67 -4.70 -4.52
C THR A 45 -13.30 -5.18 -5.00
N VAL A 46 -12.36 -4.26 -5.24
CA VAL A 46 -10.99 -4.59 -5.67
C VAL A 46 -10.28 -5.41 -4.60
N MET A 47 -10.35 -4.98 -3.33
CA MET A 47 -9.73 -5.70 -2.21
C MET A 47 -10.37 -7.08 -1.98
N ALA A 48 -11.68 -7.19 -2.13
CA ALA A 48 -12.41 -8.45 -2.02
C ALA A 48 -12.03 -9.44 -3.13
N LEU A 49 -11.97 -8.95 -4.37
CA LEU A 49 -11.54 -9.77 -5.51
C LEU A 49 -10.09 -10.21 -5.40
N GLN A 50 -9.19 -9.32 -4.98
CA GLN A 50 -7.78 -9.69 -4.77
C GLN A 50 -7.65 -10.79 -3.71
N PHE A 51 -8.40 -10.72 -2.61
CA PHE A 51 -8.47 -11.79 -1.61
C PHE A 51 -8.93 -13.12 -2.22
N LEU A 52 -9.95 -13.09 -3.09
CA LEU A 52 -10.46 -14.30 -3.74
C LEU A 52 -9.43 -14.89 -4.71
N LEU A 53 -8.87 -14.04 -5.56
CA LEU A 53 -7.88 -14.43 -6.59
C LEU A 53 -6.58 -14.95 -5.98
N ALA A 54 -6.08 -14.30 -4.94
CA ALA A 54 -4.91 -14.76 -4.20
C ALA A 54 -5.17 -16.16 -3.59
N GLY A 55 -6.40 -16.42 -3.14
CA GLY A 55 -6.81 -17.75 -2.68
C GLY A 55 -6.55 -18.81 -3.72
N VAL A 56 -6.99 -18.60 -4.93
CA VAL A 56 -6.80 -19.56 -6.03
C VAL A 56 -5.34 -19.67 -6.46
N ARG A 57 -4.69 -18.52 -6.67
CA ARG A 57 -3.36 -18.46 -7.25
C ARG A 57 -2.27 -18.95 -6.30
N ASP A 58 -2.31 -18.50 -5.04
CA ASP A 58 -1.19 -18.63 -4.11
C ASP A 58 -1.42 -19.73 -3.07
N TYR A 59 -2.69 -20.07 -2.79
CA TYR A 59 -3.05 -21.02 -1.72
C TYR A 59 -3.84 -22.22 -2.20
N GLY A 60 -4.20 -22.29 -3.49
CA GLY A 60 -4.99 -23.40 -4.05
C GLY A 60 -6.42 -23.49 -3.49
N GLU A 61 -6.96 -22.38 -2.99
CA GLU A 61 -8.28 -22.27 -2.38
C GLU A 61 -9.29 -21.69 -3.37
N ASN A 62 -10.25 -22.50 -3.79
CA ASN A 62 -11.30 -22.06 -4.68
C ASN A 62 -12.27 -21.12 -3.96
N GLY A 63 -13.01 -20.32 -4.74
CA GLY A 63 -13.87 -19.30 -4.18
C GLY A 63 -15.19 -19.09 -4.88
N VAL A 64 -16.09 -18.38 -4.19
CA VAL A 64 -17.38 -17.93 -4.69
C VAL A 64 -17.47 -16.42 -4.54
N PHE A 65 -17.88 -15.75 -5.62
CA PHE A 65 -18.22 -14.33 -5.63
C PHE A 65 -19.72 -14.17 -5.85
N VAL A 66 -20.40 -13.54 -4.90
CA VAL A 66 -21.82 -13.22 -5.00
C VAL A 66 -21.96 -11.74 -5.24
N THR A 67 -22.52 -11.36 -6.38
CA THR A 67 -22.76 -9.96 -6.74
C THR A 67 -24.23 -9.60 -6.56
N PHE A 68 -24.50 -8.41 -5.98
CA PHE A 68 -25.82 -7.87 -5.74
C PHE A 68 -26.13 -6.61 -6.56
N GLU A 69 -25.10 -5.96 -7.12
CA GLU A 69 -25.20 -4.65 -7.77
C GLU A 69 -24.67 -4.65 -9.20
N GLU A 70 -23.57 -5.35 -9.45
CA GLU A 70 -22.93 -5.40 -10.77
C GLU A 70 -23.22 -6.73 -11.46
N SER A 71 -23.45 -6.70 -12.77
CA SER A 71 -23.55 -7.94 -13.53
C SER A 71 -22.18 -8.65 -13.59
N PRO A 72 -22.15 -10.01 -13.72
CA PRO A 72 -20.90 -10.74 -13.90
C PRO A 72 -20.07 -10.25 -15.09
N ALA A 73 -20.69 -9.78 -16.14
CA ALA A 73 -20.03 -9.25 -17.33
C ALA A 73 -19.29 -7.94 -17.02
N ASP A 74 -19.97 -6.99 -16.35
CA ASP A 74 -19.37 -5.73 -15.94
C ASP A 74 -18.22 -5.96 -14.94
N LEU A 75 -18.41 -6.87 -13.97
CA LEU A 75 -17.38 -7.25 -13.02
C LEU A 75 -16.11 -7.77 -13.73
N MET A 76 -16.28 -8.66 -14.72
CA MET A 76 -15.16 -9.23 -15.49
C MET A 76 -14.45 -8.15 -16.32
N GLU A 77 -15.18 -7.21 -16.90
CA GLU A 77 -14.61 -6.09 -17.66
C GLU A 77 -13.81 -5.15 -16.75
N ASN A 78 -14.37 -4.78 -15.60
CA ASN A 78 -13.74 -3.89 -14.62
C ASN A 78 -12.38 -4.42 -14.11
N VAL A 79 -12.23 -5.73 -13.93
CA VAL A 79 -11.00 -6.32 -13.41
C VAL A 79 -9.94 -6.60 -14.46
N ARG A 80 -10.27 -6.52 -15.75
CA ARG A 80 -9.29 -6.66 -16.84
C ARG A 80 -8.17 -5.62 -16.76
N SER A 81 -8.48 -4.43 -16.26
CA SER A 81 -7.48 -3.38 -16.04
C SER A 81 -6.37 -3.76 -15.05
N PHE A 82 -6.62 -4.75 -14.19
CA PHE A 82 -5.64 -5.35 -13.26
C PHE A 82 -4.97 -6.60 -13.80
N GLY A 83 -5.26 -7.00 -15.04
CA GLY A 83 -4.77 -8.25 -15.62
C GLY A 83 -5.36 -9.51 -14.98
N TRP A 84 -6.49 -9.40 -14.28
CA TRP A 84 -7.14 -10.53 -13.60
C TRP A 84 -8.11 -11.25 -14.54
N ASP A 85 -7.86 -12.54 -14.76
CA ASP A 85 -8.67 -13.41 -15.62
C ASP A 85 -9.71 -14.19 -14.80
N LEU A 86 -10.81 -13.50 -14.42
CA LEU A 86 -11.93 -14.13 -13.71
C LEU A 86 -12.67 -15.15 -14.58
N GLU A 87 -12.76 -14.91 -15.89
CA GLU A 87 -13.49 -15.78 -16.81
C GLU A 87 -12.77 -17.12 -16.97
N GLY A 88 -11.47 -17.10 -17.20
CA GLY A 88 -10.66 -18.32 -17.27
C GLY A 88 -10.67 -19.10 -15.95
N LEU A 89 -10.71 -18.43 -14.80
CA LEU A 89 -10.83 -19.10 -13.51
C LEU A 89 -12.22 -19.73 -13.29
N ARG A 90 -13.29 -19.11 -13.82
CA ARG A 90 -14.65 -19.67 -13.81
C ARG A 90 -14.73 -20.91 -14.71
N GLU A 91 -14.21 -20.85 -15.94
CA GLU A 91 -14.13 -21.97 -16.84
C GLU A 91 -13.35 -23.15 -16.24
N ALA A 92 -12.25 -22.84 -15.54
CA ALA A 92 -11.44 -23.83 -14.82
C ALA A 92 -12.10 -24.36 -13.53
N ARG A 93 -13.34 -23.93 -13.19
CA ARG A 93 -14.06 -24.27 -11.96
C ARG A 93 -13.27 -23.99 -10.69
N LYS A 94 -12.51 -22.90 -10.70
CA LYS A 94 -11.78 -22.40 -9.52
C LYS A 94 -12.56 -21.33 -8.80
N ILE A 95 -13.38 -20.60 -9.52
CA ILE A 95 -14.28 -19.56 -9.00
C ILE A 95 -15.68 -19.79 -9.59
N GLU A 96 -16.71 -19.58 -8.77
CA GLU A 96 -18.09 -19.47 -9.21
C GLU A 96 -18.59 -18.06 -8.93
N VAL A 97 -19.35 -17.48 -9.89
CA VAL A 97 -19.97 -16.16 -9.73
C VAL A 97 -21.47 -16.34 -9.66
N VAL A 98 -22.05 -15.96 -8.53
CA VAL A 98 -23.51 -16.00 -8.29
C VAL A 98 -24.07 -14.62 -8.49
N ASP A 99 -24.85 -14.44 -9.55
CA ASP A 99 -25.54 -13.19 -9.83
C ASP A 99 -26.88 -13.17 -9.09
N VAL A 100 -27.07 -12.17 -8.24
CA VAL A 100 -28.32 -11.88 -7.51
C VAL A 100 -28.79 -10.45 -7.74
N THR A 101 -28.32 -9.80 -8.80
CA THR A 101 -28.80 -8.49 -9.24
C THR A 101 -30.27 -8.58 -9.67
N PRO A 102 -31.15 -7.63 -9.27
CA PRO A 102 -32.51 -7.57 -9.74
C PRO A 102 -32.55 -7.36 -11.26
N GLU A 103 -33.34 -8.13 -11.99
CA GLU A 103 -33.51 -7.88 -13.42
C GLU A 103 -34.21 -6.53 -13.68
N PRO A 104 -33.79 -5.73 -14.68
CA PRO A 104 -34.44 -4.49 -15.02
C PRO A 104 -35.88 -4.76 -15.48
N GLY A 105 -36.87 -4.31 -14.71
CA GLY A 105 -38.29 -4.47 -15.02
C GLY A 105 -39.03 -5.55 -14.22
N GLU A 106 -38.35 -6.34 -13.40
CA GLU A 106 -39.05 -7.06 -12.34
C GLU A 106 -39.52 -6.01 -11.31
N GLU A 107 -40.81 -5.65 -11.38
CA GLU A 107 -41.50 -5.14 -10.20
C GLU A 107 -41.33 -6.24 -9.15
N ILE A 108 -40.47 -5.99 -8.15
CA ILE A 108 -40.42 -6.84 -6.98
C ILE A 108 -41.81 -6.75 -6.36
N ILE A 109 -42.67 -7.68 -6.78
CA ILE A 109 -43.99 -7.83 -6.18
C ILE A 109 -43.69 -8.11 -4.74
N ALA A 110 -44.04 -7.14 -3.88
CA ALA A 110 -43.89 -7.24 -2.42
C ALA A 110 -44.84 -8.32 -1.85
N ALA A 111 -44.64 -9.54 -2.28
CA ALA A 111 -45.31 -10.72 -1.80
C ALA A 111 -44.49 -11.38 -0.70
N GLY A 112 -44.43 -10.71 0.44
CA GLY A 112 -43.82 -11.30 1.63
C GLY A 112 -42.35 -10.95 1.85
N PRO A 113 -41.75 -11.35 2.99
CA PRO A 113 -40.36 -11.10 3.32
C PRO A 113 -39.46 -11.78 2.28
N TYR A 114 -38.47 -11.02 1.76
CA TYR A 114 -37.46 -11.50 0.81
C TYR A 114 -36.90 -12.85 1.29
N ASP A 115 -37.00 -13.89 0.48
CA ASP A 115 -36.66 -15.25 0.91
C ASP A 115 -35.13 -15.49 0.82
N LEU A 116 -34.43 -15.06 1.87
CA LEU A 116 -32.99 -15.32 2.03
C LEU A 116 -32.66 -16.81 2.12
N THR A 117 -33.66 -17.71 2.25
CA THR A 117 -33.46 -19.15 2.21
C THR A 117 -33.05 -19.60 0.81
N ALA A 118 -33.71 -19.10 -0.21
CA ALA A 118 -33.36 -19.36 -1.60
C ALA A 118 -31.96 -18.83 -1.95
N LEU A 119 -31.63 -17.61 -1.49
CA LEU A 119 -30.28 -17.05 -1.64
C LEU A 119 -29.22 -17.94 -1.00
N LEU A 120 -29.40 -18.34 0.27
CA LEU A 120 -28.48 -19.23 0.96
C LEU A 120 -28.33 -20.57 0.24
N ALA A 121 -29.39 -21.15 -0.27
CA ALA A 121 -29.34 -22.40 -1.03
C ALA A 121 -28.54 -22.26 -2.34
N ARG A 122 -28.68 -21.11 -3.04
CA ARG A 122 -27.88 -20.81 -4.25
C ARG A 122 -26.40 -20.70 -3.90
N ILE A 123 -26.05 -19.96 -2.84
CA ILE A 123 -24.68 -19.80 -2.37
C ILE A 123 -24.10 -21.16 -1.94
N GLU A 124 -24.86 -21.97 -1.18
CA GLU A 124 -24.43 -23.32 -0.77
C GLU A 124 -24.13 -24.21 -1.98
N ASN A 125 -25.00 -24.19 -3.00
CA ASN A 125 -24.78 -24.95 -4.22
C ASN A 125 -23.50 -24.50 -4.95
N ALA A 126 -23.27 -23.19 -5.04
CA ALA A 126 -22.06 -22.63 -5.63
C ALA A 126 -20.79 -23.02 -4.84
N ILE A 127 -20.85 -22.97 -3.50
CA ILE A 127 -19.74 -23.42 -2.63
C ILE A 127 -19.39 -24.88 -2.90
N ARG A 128 -20.41 -25.74 -2.98
CA ARG A 128 -20.23 -27.17 -3.24
C ARG A 128 -19.69 -27.46 -4.65
N SER A 129 -20.16 -26.72 -5.68
CA SER A 129 -19.81 -26.96 -7.07
C SER A 129 -18.30 -26.77 -7.35
N VAL A 130 -17.65 -25.85 -6.64
CA VAL A 130 -16.22 -25.57 -6.77
C VAL A 130 -15.40 -25.95 -5.54
N ASN A 131 -16.03 -26.52 -4.50
CA ASN A 131 -15.39 -26.79 -3.20
C ASN A 131 -14.71 -25.53 -2.62
N ALA A 132 -15.46 -24.44 -2.56
CA ALA A 132 -14.96 -23.14 -2.16
C ALA A 132 -14.49 -23.12 -0.69
N LYS A 133 -13.44 -22.32 -0.43
CA LYS A 133 -12.96 -21.97 0.91
C LYS A 133 -13.15 -20.50 1.22
N ARG A 134 -13.22 -19.66 0.18
CA ARG A 134 -13.41 -18.21 0.26
C ARG A 134 -14.73 -17.81 -0.39
N VAL A 135 -15.48 -16.95 0.29
CA VAL A 135 -16.76 -16.46 -0.21
C VAL A 135 -16.79 -14.94 -0.09
N ILE A 136 -17.18 -14.26 -1.15
CA ILE A 136 -17.38 -12.80 -1.17
C ILE A 136 -18.88 -12.53 -1.35
N LEU A 137 -19.40 -11.57 -0.58
CA LEU A 137 -20.74 -11.00 -0.77
C LEU A 137 -20.61 -9.52 -1.06
N ASP A 138 -20.82 -9.08 -2.33
CA ASP A 138 -20.55 -7.70 -2.80
C ASP A 138 -21.74 -7.11 -3.56
N ALA A 139 -22.42 -6.04 -3.12
CA ALA A 139 -22.42 -5.48 -1.78
C ALA A 139 -23.73 -5.86 -1.10
N ILE A 140 -23.67 -6.44 0.08
CA ILE A 140 -24.88 -6.95 0.78
C ILE A 140 -25.88 -5.84 1.14
N GLY A 141 -25.41 -4.58 1.15
CA GLY A 141 -26.24 -3.39 1.37
C GLY A 141 -27.39 -3.25 0.39
N ALA A 142 -27.28 -3.81 -0.81
CA ALA A 142 -28.35 -3.81 -1.83
C ALA A 142 -29.63 -4.55 -1.38
N LEU A 143 -29.52 -5.45 -0.41
CA LEU A 143 -30.67 -6.14 0.18
C LEU A 143 -31.45 -5.28 1.19
N PHE A 144 -30.85 -4.25 1.78
CA PHE A 144 -31.42 -3.51 2.89
C PHE A 144 -32.65 -2.65 2.54
N PRO A 145 -32.80 -2.07 1.33
CA PRO A 145 -34.02 -1.37 0.96
C PRO A 145 -35.29 -2.22 1.06
N GLN A 146 -35.14 -3.53 0.98
CA GLN A 146 -36.26 -4.49 1.06
C GLN A 146 -36.57 -4.92 2.50
N LEU A 147 -35.72 -4.54 3.47
CA LEU A 147 -35.87 -4.87 4.89
C LEU A 147 -36.36 -3.63 5.63
N THR A 148 -37.48 -3.78 6.35
CA THR A 148 -38.25 -2.65 6.90
C THR A 148 -37.67 -2.01 8.14
N ASP A 149 -36.80 -2.71 8.85
CA ASP A 149 -36.25 -2.25 10.14
C ASP A 149 -34.88 -2.86 10.50
N ALA A 150 -34.15 -2.19 11.37
CA ALA A 150 -32.81 -2.60 11.80
C ALA A 150 -32.78 -3.98 12.49
N TYR A 151 -33.86 -4.37 13.16
CA TYR A 151 -33.92 -5.70 13.82
C TYR A 151 -33.98 -6.82 12.79
N THR A 152 -34.79 -6.66 11.76
CA THR A 152 -34.89 -7.61 10.63
C THR A 152 -33.55 -7.71 9.90
N VAL A 153 -32.90 -6.57 9.57
CA VAL A 153 -31.56 -6.54 8.97
C VAL A 153 -30.58 -7.35 9.82
N ARG A 154 -30.52 -7.10 11.13
CA ARG A 154 -29.62 -7.80 12.06
C ARG A 154 -29.88 -9.29 12.09
N ARG A 155 -31.13 -9.71 12.17
CA ARG A 155 -31.52 -11.12 12.19
C ARG A 155 -31.08 -11.84 10.93
N GLU A 156 -31.32 -11.25 9.77
CA GLU A 156 -31.01 -11.86 8.48
C GLU A 156 -29.50 -11.91 8.22
N LEU A 157 -28.77 -10.86 8.55
CA LEU A 157 -27.29 -10.88 8.48
C LEU A 157 -26.71 -11.97 9.39
N HIS A 158 -27.25 -12.11 10.60
CA HIS A 158 -26.82 -13.17 11.51
C HIS A 158 -27.10 -14.57 10.94
N ARG A 159 -28.25 -14.76 10.27
CA ARG A 159 -28.62 -16.02 9.64
C ARG A 159 -27.67 -16.37 8.48
N ILE A 160 -27.33 -15.40 7.63
CA ILE A 160 -26.36 -15.57 6.54
C ILE A 160 -25.00 -15.94 7.12
N ALA A 161 -24.50 -15.16 8.06
CA ALA A 161 -23.19 -15.42 8.69
C ALA A 161 -23.10 -16.78 9.36
N ALA A 162 -24.16 -17.20 10.08
CA ALA A 162 -24.24 -18.51 10.72
C ALA A 162 -24.27 -19.65 9.68
N GLY A 163 -25.05 -19.50 8.60
CA GLY A 163 -25.11 -20.48 7.52
C GLY A 163 -23.76 -20.69 6.84
N LEU A 164 -23.08 -19.62 6.46
CA LEU A 164 -21.75 -19.67 5.83
C LEU A 164 -20.69 -20.26 6.77
N ARG A 165 -20.76 -19.94 8.05
CA ARG A 165 -19.88 -20.54 9.07
C ARG A 165 -20.06 -22.06 9.19
N LEU A 166 -21.30 -22.55 9.14
CA LEU A 166 -21.60 -24.01 9.17
C LEU A 166 -21.05 -24.71 7.92
N MET A 167 -20.95 -24.03 6.79
CA MET A 167 -20.32 -24.53 5.56
C MET A 167 -18.80 -24.56 5.63
N GLY A 168 -18.19 -24.01 6.68
CA GLY A 168 -16.73 -24.01 6.90
C GLY A 168 -15.96 -23.09 5.95
N VAL A 169 -16.59 -22.04 5.42
CA VAL A 169 -15.96 -21.06 4.53
C VAL A 169 -15.59 -19.79 5.27
N THR A 170 -14.55 -19.12 4.78
CA THR A 170 -14.17 -17.76 5.24
C THR A 170 -14.86 -16.75 4.35
N THR A 171 -15.66 -15.86 4.95
CA THR A 171 -16.52 -14.94 4.21
C THR A 171 -16.03 -13.51 4.39
N LEU A 172 -15.92 -12.77 3.27
CA LEU A 172 -15.71 -11.32 3.25
C LEU A 172 -16.98 -10.68 2.67
N VAL A 173 -17.54 -9.74 3.42
CA VAL A 173 -18.80 -9.05 3.07
C VAL A 173 -18.49 -7.58 2.86
N THR A 174 -18.69 -7.06 1.67
CA THR A 174 -18.51 -5.62 1.43
C THR A 174 -19.78 -4.86 1.84
N MET A 175 -19.57 -3.66 2.35
CA MET A 175 -20.62 -2.83 2.89
C MET A 175 -20.36 -1.36 2.65
N GLU A 176 -21.36 -0.63 2.16
CA GLU A 176 -21.21 0.79 1.89
C GLU A 176 -21.42 1.62 3.17
N ARG A 177 -20.53 2.59 3.38
CA ARG A 177 -20.65 3.63 4.41
C ARG A 177 -21.13 4.93 3.78
N THR A 178 -21.92 5.69 4.53
CA THR A 178 -22.41 7.00 4.08
C THR A 178 -21.34 8.07 4.09
N ASP A 179 -20.38 7.97 5.04
CA ASP A 179 -19.25 8.89 5.18
C ASP A 179 -18.03 8.18 5.79
N ASP A 180 -16.87 8.84 5.76
CA ASP A 180 -15.61 8.28 6.26
C ASP A 180 -15.44 8.36 7.78
N GLU A 181 -16.27 9.10 8.51
CA GLU A 181 -16.16 9.32 9.95
C GLU A 181 -17.33 8.72 10.75
N GLY A 182 -18.43 8.36 10.09
CA GLY A 182 -19.63 7.78 10.70
C GLY A 182 -19.49 6.32 11.11
N GLY A 183 -20.63 5.70 11.46
CA GLY A 183 -20.74 4.27 11.78
C GLY A 183 -20.32 3.36 10.62
N VAL A 184 -20.08 2.09 10.93
CA VAL A 184 -19.59 1.09 9.94
C VAL A 184 -20.64 0.77 8.87
N GLY A 185 -21.93 0.84 9.20
CA GLY A 185 -23.02 0.58 8.27
C GLY A 185 -24.19 1.53 8.44
N ARG A 186 -25.11 1.51 7.48
CA ARG A 186 -26.26 2.40 7.43
C ARG A 186 -27.20 2.29 8.64
N PHE A 187 -27.34 1.09 9.20
CA PHE A 187 -28.22 0.82 10.34
C PHE A 187 -27.45 0.71 11.66
N GLY A 188 -26.09 0.77 11.66
CA GLY A 188 -25.25 0.67 12.84
C GLY A 188 -25.32 -0.69 13.56
N VAL A 189 -25.87 -1.71 12.90
CA VAL A 189 -26.02 -3.06 13.46
C VAL A 189 -25.07 -4.07 12.85
N GLU A 190 -24.53 -3.77 11.71
CA GLU A 190 -23.72 -4.65 10.87
C GLU A 190 -22.41 -5.06 11.55
N GLU A 191 -21.78 -4.12 12.24
CA GLU A 191 -20.55 -4.35 13.00
C GLU A 191 -20.74 -5.28 14.22
N PHE A 192 -21.98 -5.37 14.72
CA PHE A 192 -22.29 -6.24 15.86
C PHE A 192 -22.51 -7.69 15.45
N VAL A 193 -22.86 -7.91 14.18
CA VAL A 193 -23.12 -9.26 13.64
C VAL A 193 -21.83 -9.91 13.15
N ALA A 194 -20.94 -9.14 12.55
CA ALA A 194 -19.67 -9.66 12.03
C ALA A 194 -18.67 -10.03 13.14
N ASP A 195 -17.93 -11.11 12.92
CA ASP A 195 -16.81 -11.47 13.79
C ASP A 195 -15.65 -10.49 13.65
N ASN A 196 -15.41 -10.00 12.43
CA ASN A 196 -14.31 -9.11 12.09
C ASN A 196 -14.82 -7.91 11.32
N VAL A 197 -14.18 -6.76 11.51
CA VAL A 197 -14.53 -5.51 10.83
C VAL A 197 -13.25 -4.82 10.36
N ILE A 198 -13.19 -4.57 9.06
CA ILE A 198 -12.16 -3.80 8.37
C ILE A 198 -12.82 -2.58 7.78
N VAL A 199 -12.22 -1.41 7.95
CA VAL A 199 -12.74 -0.14 7.45
C VAL A 199 -11.78 0.43 6.43
N LEU A 200 -12.28 0.72 5.24
CA LEU A 200 -11.59 1.46 4.20
C LEU A 200 -12.11 2.90 4.17
N ARG A 201 -11.20 3.87 4.16
CA ARG A 201 -11.52 5.29 4.00
C ARG A 201 -10.91 5.84 2.73
N ASN A 202 -11.52 6.89 2.17
CA ASN A 202 -11.07 7.53 0.94
C ASN A 202 -11.19 9.06 1.10
N ARG A 203 -10.42 9.60 2.05
CA ARG A 203 -10.47 11.00 2.44
C ARG A 203 -9.85 11.92 1.39
N LEU A 204 -10.39 13.11 1.25
CA LEU A 204 -9.77 14.18 0.47
C LEU A 204 -8.82 14.96 1.40
N GLU A 205 -7.52 14.84 1.18
CA GLU A 205 -6.47 15.55 1.90
C GLU A 205 -5.65 16.37 0.89
N ASN A 206 -5.55 17.68 1.08
CA ASN A 206 -4.78 18.59 0.20
C ASN A 206 -5.05 18.34 -1.30
N GLU A 207 -6.34 18.37 -1.67
CA GLU A 207 -6.82 18.17 -3.07
C GLU A 207 -6.58 16.76 -3.64
N LYS A 208 -5.96 15.85 -2.91
CA LYS A 208 -5.71 14.47 -3.31
C LYS A 208 -6.53 13.48 -2.47
N ARG A 209 -6.97 12.39 -3.09
CA ARG A 209 -7.62 11.29 -2.37
C ARG A 209 -6.54 10.42 -1.71
N ARG A 210 -6.67 10.24 -0.40
CA ARG A 210 -5.83 9.34 0.38
C ARG A 210 -6.68 8.18 0.90
N ARG A 211 -6.27 6.96 0.53
CA ARG A 211 -6.92 5.75 1.01
C ARG A 211 -6.22 5.20 2.22
N THR A 212 -7.02 4.75 3.20
CA THR A 212 -6.49 4.12 4.41
C THR A 212 -7.35 2.92 4.80
N VAL A 213 -6.71 1.94 5.46
CA VAL A 213 -7.35 0.75 6.01
C VAL A 213 -7.12 0.67 7.51
N GLU A 214 -8.15 0.28 8.24
CA GLU A 214 -8.11 0.03 9.67
C GLU A 214 -8.77 -1.31 9.99
N ILE A 215 -8.11 -2.14 10.80
CA ILE A 215 -8.75 -3.30 11.39
C ILE A 215 -9.40 -2.84 12.70
N LEU A 216 -10.71 -2.59 12.63
CA LEU A 216 -11.46 -2.10 13.78
C LEU A 216 -11.69 -3.20 14.83
N LYS A 217 -11.91 -4.45 14.35
CA LYS A 217 -12.26 -5.58 15.21
C LYS A 217 -11.83 -6.91 14.59
N PHE A 218 -11.09 -7.70 15.36
CA PHE A 218 -10.90 -9.13 15.12
C PHE A 218 -11.27 -9.90 16.39
N ARG A 219 -12.36 -10.66 16.33
CA ARG A 219 -12.85 -11.42 17.50
C ARG A 219 -11.94 -12.63 17.75
N GLY A 220 -11.27 -12.62 18.90
CA GLY A 220 -10.40 -13.72 19.34
C GLY A 220 -9.06 -13.82 18.60
N ALA A 221 -8.67 -12.80 17.86
CA ALA A 221 -7.37 -12.72 17.18
C ALA A 221 -6.70 -11.35 17.42
N THR A 222 -5.38 -11.33 17.45
CA THR A 222 -4.59 -10.11 17.56
C THR A 222 -4.38 -9.48 16.19
N HIS A 223 -4.23 -8.16 16.16
CA HIS A 223 -3.87 -7.37 14.99
C HIS A 223 -3.15 -6.09 15.42
N HIS A 224 -2.46 -5.45 14.51
CA HIS A 224 -1.89 -4.12 14.75
C HIS A 224 -2.99 -3.07 14.73
N LYS A 225 -2.99 -2.20 15.75
CA LYS A 225 -3.95 -1.07 15.87
C LYS A 225 -3.45 0.11 15.06
N GLY A 226 -4.38 0.83 14.45
CA GLY A 226 -4.10 2.04 13.71
C GLY A 226 -4.68 2.04 12.32
N GLU A 227 -4.54 3.16 11.66
CA GLU A 227 -4.98 3.41 10.30
C GLU A 227 -3.75 3.42 9.39
N TYR A 228 -3.76 2.60 8.36
CA TYR A 228 -2.63 2.37 7.45
C TYR A 228 -2.96 2.87 6.05
N PRO A 229 -2.08 3.65 5.43
CA PRO A 229 -2.29 4.08 4.06
C PRO A 229 -2.15 2.88 3.10
N PHE A 230 -2.93 2.93 2.02
CA PHE A 230 -2.84 1.97 0.93
C PHE A 230 -3.10 2.64 -0.42
N THR A 231 -2.60 2.02 -1.46
CA THR A 231 -2.84 2.40 -2.84
C THR A 231 -3.45 1.26 -3.64
N ILE A 232 -4.06 1.60 -4.76
CA ILE A 232 -4.61 0.65 -5.72
C ILE A 232 -4.03 0.98 -7.09
N ASP A 233 -3.38 0.04 -7.70
CA ASP A 233 -2.86 0.20 -9.05
C ASP A 233 -3.07 -1.07 -9.88
N SER A 234 -2.87 -0.95 -11.19
CA SER A 234 -3.16 -2.02 -12.14
C SER A 234 -2.18 -3.21 -12.07
N GLU A 235 -1.01 -3.06 -11.49
CA GLU A 235 0.02 -4.10 -11.45
C GLU A 235 -0.08 -4.97 -10.19
N ASP A 236 -0.12 -4.32 -9.01
CA ASP A 236 -0.12 -5.01 -7.71
C ASP A 236 -1.51 -5.07 -7.05
N GLY A 237 -2.52 -4.38 -7.61
CA GLY A 237 -3.82 -4.22 -6.98
C GLY A 237 -3.74 -3.36 -5.72
N VAL A 238 -4.37 -3.80 -4.64
CA VAL A 238 -4.31 -3.16 -3.32
C VAL A 238 -2.96 -3.46 -2.68
N THR A 239 -2.23 -2.42 -2.31
CA THR A 239 -0.97 -2.52 -1.57
C THR A 239 -1.01 -1.63 -0.33
N ILE A 240 -0.87 -2.22 0.85
CA ILE A 240 -0.86 -1.52 2.12
C ILE A 240 0.57 -1.21 2.53
N ILE A 241 0.78 -0.04 3.14
CA ILE A 241 2.08 0.43 3.61
C ILE A 241 2.11 0.35 5.14
N PRO A 242 2.54 -0.79 5.73
CA PRO A 242 2.45 -1.03 7.16
C PRO A 242 3.66 -0.47 7.91
N LEU A 243 3.73 0.84 8.12
CA LEU A 243 4.88 1.50 8.74
C LEU A 243 5.21 1.00 10.16
N SER A 244 4.19 0.67 10.95
CA SER A 244 4.37 0.15 12.31
C SER A 244 4.76 -1.33 12.39
N ALA A 245 4.70 -2.04 11.28
CA ALA A 245 5.09 -3.45 11.17
C ALA A 245 6.49 -3.65 10.58
N ILE A 246 7.21 -2.54 10.28
CA ILE A 246 8.57 -2.62 9.78
C ILE A 246 9.48 -2.98 10.96
N GLU A 247 9.99 -4.21 10.98
CA GLU A 247 10.97 -4.63 11.96
C GLU A 247 12.33 -3.98 11.68
N LEU A 248 12.97 -3.41 12.72
CA LEU A 248 14.32 -2.83 12.66
C LEU A 248 15.41 -3.91 12.66
N LYS A 249 15.20 -5.03 11.98
CA LYS A 249 16.20 -6.08 11.80
C LYS A 249 17.01 -5.80 10.54
N GLN A 250 18.03 -4.96 10.68
CA GLN A 250 18.91 -4.60 9.58
C GLN A 250 20.33 -5.10 9.87
N HIS A 251 20.95 -5.71 8.87
CA HIS A 251 22.39 -5.92 8.88
C HIS A 251 23.09 -4.58 8.69
N SER A 252 24.17 -4.34 9.39
CA SER A 252 24.99 -3.14 9.22
C SER A 252 26.32 -3.52 8.59
N SER A 253 26.64 -2.90 7.47
CA SER A 253 27.87 -3.13 6.73
C SER A 253 29.00 -2.22 7.24
N MET A 254 30.21 -2.74 7.31
CA MET A 254 31.42 -1.93 7.55
C MET A 254 32.11 -1.49 6.26
N ILE A 255 31.55 -1.88 5.10
CA ILE A 255 32.09 -1.52 3.79
C ILE A 255 31.84 -0.04 3.54
N ARG A 256 32.88 0.65 3.05
CA ARG A 256 32.77 2.06 2.68
C ARG A 256 32.71 2.22 1.17
N VAL A 257 31.88 3.15 0.74
CA VAL A 257 31.70 3.53 -0.67
C VAL A 257 32.06 4.99 -0.84
N SER A 258 32.69 5.33 -1.96
CA SER A 258 33.10 6.72 -2.23
C SER A 258 31.89 7.62 -2.44
N SER A 259 31.94 8.81 -1.89
CA SER A 259 31.01 9.91 -2.15
C SER A 259 31.21 10.56 -3.52
N GLY A 260 32.34 10.28 -4.19
CA GLY A 260 32.79 10.97 -5.41
C GLY A 260 33.58 12.25 -5.13
N VAL A 261 33.76 12.61 -3.86
CA VAL A 261 34.53 13.78 -3.42
C VAL A 261 35.61 13.31 -2.46
N PRO A 262 36.90 13.25 -2.88
CA PRO A 262 37.98 12.63 -2.08
C PRO A 262 38.16 13.25 -0.69
N GLU A 263 37.96 14.56 -0.57
CA GLU A 263 38.09 15.28 0.71
C GLU A 263 36.95 14.90 1.66
N LEU A 264 35.73 14.73 1.15
CA LEU A 264 34.59 14.26 1.94
C LEU A 264 34.81 12.80 2.37
N ASP A 265 35.33 11.95 1.48
CA ASP A 265 35.65 10.57 1.83
C ASP A 265 36.68 10.50 2.97
N LYS A 266 37.71 11.38 2.98
CA LYS A 266 38.67 11.49 4.08
C LYS A 266 37.97 11.92 5.37
N MET A 267 37.09 12.91 5.34
CA MET A 267 36.32 13.36 6.51
C MET A 267 35.44 12.21 7.08
N CYS A 268 34.95 11.35 6.21
CA CYS A 268 34.15 10.18 6.56
C CYS A 268 34.98 8.91 6.78
N SER A 269 36.28 9.03 7.11
CA SER A 269 37.20 7.89 7.40
C SER A 269 37.24 6.86 6.25
N GLY A 270 37.25 7.32 5.00
CA GLY A 270 37.41 6.49 3.79
C GLY A 270 36.13 6.33 2.98
N GLY A 271 35.11 7.13 3.23
CA GLY A 271 33.86 7.16 2.48
C GLY A 271 32.62 6.91 3.32
N LEU A 272 31.48 6.84 2.67
CA LEU A 272 30.16 6.58 3.29
C LEU A 272 29.98 5.10 3.59
N LEU A 273 29.25 4.75 4.64
CA LEU A 273 28.94 3.34 4.90
C LEU A 273 27.93 2.82 3.87
N ARG A 274 28.15 1.61 3.37
CA ARG A 274 27.16 0.89 2.59
C ARG A 274 25.91 0.67 3.47
N ASP A 275 24.73 0.54 2.87
CA ASP A 275 23.44 0.40 3.57
C ASP A 275 23.02 1.60 4.45
N SER A 276 23.71 2.72 4.34
CA SER A 276 23.39 3.93 5.08
C SER A 276 22.58 4.94 4.25
N ILE A 277 21.86 5.79 4.96
CA ILE A 277 21.14 6.94 4.39
C ILE A 277 21.90 8.21 4.72
N ILE A 278 22.24 8.96 3.68
CA ILE A 278 22.95 10.22 3.74
C ILE A 278 22.00 11.36 3.37
N LEU A 279 21.86 12.34 4.24
CA LEU A 279 21.11 13.56 3.98
C LEU A 279 22.09 14.69 3.68
N VAL A 280 21.93 15.31 2.51
CA VAL A 280 22.67 16.52 2.12
C VAL A 280 21.73 17.72 2.21
N SER A 281 21.95 18.58 3.19
CA SER A 281 21.11 19.74 3.47
C SER A 281 21.86 21.04 3.18
N GLY A 282 21.13 22.02 2.64
CA GLY A 282 21.71 23.34 2.37
C GLY A 282 20.80 24.23 1.53
N ALA A 283 21.10 25.52 1.51
CA ALA A 283 20.35 26.50 0.73
C ALA A 283 20.45 26.23 -0.78
N THR A 284 19.56 26.85 -1.55
CA THR A 284 19.64 26.79 -3.02
C THR A 284 20.99 27.32 -3.52
N GLY A 285 21.60 26.62 -4.48
CA GLY A 285 22.90 27.00 -5.06
C GLY A 285 24.13 26.51 -4.27
N THR A 286 24.02 25.88 -3.12
CA THR A 286 25.17 25.41 -2.32
C THR A 286 25.88 24.17 -2.89
N GLY A 287 25.43 23.61 -4.01
CA GLY A 287 26.09 22.48 -4.69
C GLY A 287 25.51 21.09 -4.37
N LYS A 288 24.28 21.01 -3.83
CA LYS A 288 23.62 19.72 -3.54
C LYS A 288 23.52 18.80 -4.76
N THR A 289 22.96 19.30 -5.87
CA THR A 289 22.82 18.55 -7.14
C THR A 289 24.19 18.16 -7.73
N LEU A 290 25.21 19.01 -7.57
CA LEU A 290 26.59 18.68 -7.96
C LEU A 290 27.12 17.49 -7.13
N LEU A 291 26.93 17.49 -5.80
CA LEU A 291 27.34 16.38 -4.95
C LEU A 291 26.60 15.08 -5.31
N VAL A 292 25.29 15.15 -5.63
CA VAL A 292 24.53 14.03 -6.16
C VAL A 292 25.18 13.48 -7.44
N SER A 293 25.54 14.34 -8.37
CA SER A 293 26.18 13.94 -9.63
C SER A 293 27.55 13.28 -9.41
N GLN A 294 28.35 13.76 -8.46
CA GLN A 294 29.63 13.14 -8.09
C GLN A 294 29.43 11.78 -7.41
N TYR A 295 28.41 11.66 -6.56
CA TYR A 295 28.03 10.39 -5.93
C TYR A 295 27.61 9.33 -6.95
N VAL A 296 26.80 9.70 -7.93
CA VAL A 296 26.39 8.84 -9.05
C VAL A 296 27.60 8.47 -9.91
N LYS A 297 28.49 9.44 -10.22
CA LYS A 297 29.74 9.18 -10.94
C LYS A 297 30.61 8.15 -10.24
N ALA A 298 30.75 8.26 -8.93
CA ALA A 298 31.54 7.28 -8.15
C ALA A 298 30.93 5.86 -8.20
N ALA A 299 29.61 5.75 -8.24
CA ALA A 299 28.93 4.46 -8.44
C ALA A 299 29.30 3.86 -9.81
N ILE A 300 29.14 4.65 -10.87
CA ILE A 300 29.44 4.22 -12.25
C ILE A 300 30.91 3.77 -12.36
N GLN A 301 31.85 4.55 -11.78
CA GLN A 301 33.27 4.22 -11.78
C GLN A 301 33.60 2.93 -11.01
N ALA A 302 32.79 2.61 -9.98
CA ALA A 302 32.92 1.36 -9.22
C ALA A 302 32.21 0.16 -9.90
N GLY A 303 31.56 0.36 -11.06
CA GLY A 303 30.74 -0.66 -11.72
C GLY A 303 29.42 -0.94 -10.98
N GLU A 304 28.98 -0.05 -10.10
CA GLU A 304 27.75 -0.16 -9.32
C GLU A 304 26.59 0.54 -10.07
N ARG A 305 25.41 -0.06 -10.04
CA ARG A 305 24.20 0.56 -10.62
C ARG A 305 23.68 1.64 -9.69
N ALA A 306 23.40 2.81 -10.24
CA ALA A 306 22.82 3.95 -9.56
C ALA A 306 21.43 4.27 -10.09
N LEU A 307 20.47 4.47 -9.19
CA LEU A 307 19.14 5.00 -9.50
C LEU A 307 19.08 6.46 -9.03
N LEU A 308 18.88 7.38 -9.98
CA LEU A 308 18.74 8.80 -9.71
C LEU A 308 17.29 9.23 -9.91
N ILE A 309 16.66 9.74 -8.85
CA ILE A 309 15.29 10.23 -8.86
C ILE A 309 15.32 11.76 -8.75
N GLY A 310 14.87 12.43 -9.81
CA GLY A 310 14.70 13.88 -9.88
C GLY A 310 13.26 14.28 -9.60
N ALA A 311 13.06 15.18 -8.65
CA ALA A 311 11.73 15.68 -8.26
C ALA A 311 11.43 17.11 -8.76
N GLU A 312 12.45 17.84 -9.24
CA GLU A 312 12.35 19.25 -9.62
C GLU A 312 12.96 19.56 -10.99
N GLU A 313 13.81 18.68 -11.52
CA GLU A 313 14.48 18.87 -12.81
C GLU A 313 14.06 17.77 -13.81
N SER A 314 14.02 18.12 -15.10
CA SER A 314 13.82 17.13 -16.16
C SER A 314 15.08 16.28 -16.37
N ARG A 315 14.91 15.11 -17.01
CA ARG A 315 16.04 14.24 -17.36
C ARG A 315 17.08 14.99 -18.22
N GLU A 316 16.63 15.76 -19.19
CA GLU A 316 17.49 16.52 -20.09
C GLU A 316 18.29 17.60 -19.33
N GLN A 317 17.69 18.25 -18.34
CA GLN A 317 18.38 19.20 -17.47
C GLN A 317 19.44 18.51 -16.62
N MET A 318 19.11 17.38 -16.01
CA MET A 318 20.07 16.60 -15.21
C MET A 318 21.26 16.11 -16.05
N VAL A 319 21.01 15.58 -17.24
CA VAL A 319 22.05 15.12 -18.17
C VAL A 319 22.96 16.28 -18.60
N ARG A 320 22.36 17.41 -19.01
CA ARG A 320 23.13 18.61 -19.41
C ARG A 320 23.99 19.14 -18.25
N ASN A 321 23.42 19.21 -17.04
CA ASN A 321 24.14 19.70 -15.86
C ASN A 321 25.30 18.73 -15.51
N ALA A 322 25.09 17.43 -15.52
CA ALA A 322 26.11 16.43 -15.29
C ALA A 322 27.26 16.52 -16.31
N ALA A 323 26.93 16.72 -17.60
CA ALA A 323 27.93 16.89 -18.66
C ALA A 323 28.82 18.10 -18.40
N SER A 324 28.28 19.22 -17.89
CA SER A 324 29.06 20.39 -17.51
C SER A 324 30.06 20.12 -16.37
N TRP A 325 29.85 19.08 -15.60
CA TRP A 325 30.73 18.65 -14.50
C TRP A 325 31.58 17.41 -14.87
N GLY A 326 31.66 17.08 -16.15
CA GLY A 326 32.46 15.98 -16.69
C GLY A 326 31.92 14.60 -16.32
N VAL A 327 30.59 14.45 -16.28
CA VAL A 327 29.89 13.17 -16.05
C VAL A 327 28.97 12.87 -17.22
N ASP A 328 29.20 11.79 -17.94
CA ASP A 328 28.36 11.35 -19.06
C ASP A 328 27.25 10.41 -18.57
N PHE A 329 26.11 11.00 -18.21
CA PHE A 329 24.95 10.23 -17.76
C PHE A 329 24.30 9.45 -18.90
N GLU A 330 24.33 9.95 -20.15
CA GLU A 330 23.76 9.21 -21.27
C GLU A 330 24.53 7.93 -21.58
N GLN A 331 25.86 7.99 -21.51
CA GLN A 331 26.66 6.77 -21.68
C GLN A 331 26.40 5.79 -20.54
N ALA A 332 26.32 6.27 -19.30
CA ALA A 332 26.04 5.41 -18.16
C ALA A 332 24.66 4.74 -18.22
N GLU A 333 23.65 5.40 -18.77
CA GLU A 333 22.32 4.77 -19.00
C GLU A 333 22.40 3.71 -20.13
N ARG A 334 23.14 3.98 -21.23
CA ARG A 334 23.36 2.99 -22.29
C ARG A 334 24.10 1.75 -21.77
N ASP A 335 25.02 1.94 -20.84
CA ASP A 335 25.80 0.86 -20.22
C ASP A 335 25.01 0.10 -19.14
N GLY A 336 23.79 0.54 -18.82
CA GLY A 336 22.93 -0.07 -17.79
C GLY A 336 23.42 0.18 -16.35
N LEU A 337 24.32 1.13 -16.14
CA LEU A 337 24.87 1.51 -14.83
C LEU A 337 24.09 2.68 -14.17
N LEU A 338 23.29 3.39 -14.93
CA LEU A 338 22.46 4.48 -14.44
C LEU A 338 21.03 4.31 -14.95
N ARG A 339 20.07 4.64 -14.10
CA ARG A 339 18.68 4.92 -14.47
C ARG A 339 18.28 6.24 -13.87
N ILE A 340 17.78 7.15 -14.71
CA ILE A 340 17.29 8.47 -14.29
C ILE A 340 15.77 8.45 -14.40
N ILE A 341 15.09 8.84 -13.32
CA ILE A 341 13.64 8.92 -13.24
C ILE A 341 13.29 10.32 -12.75
N CYS A 342 12.57 11.07 -13.59
CA CYS A 342 12.09 12.41 -13.24
C CYS A 342 10.56 12.37 -13.10
N ARG A 343 10.07 12.71 -11.91
CA ARG A 343 8.64 12.75 -11.60
C ARG A 343 8.34 13.91 -10.68
N TYR A 344 7.39 14.75 -11.08
CA TYR A 344 6.90 15.82 -10.20
C TYR A 344 6.02 15.22 -9.09
N PRO A 345 6.25 15.58 -7.82
CA PRO A 345 5.48 15.07 -6.69
C PRO A 345 3.99 15.45 -6.70
N GLU A 346 3.63 16.49 -7.48
CA GLU A 346 2.25 16.95 -7.63
C GLU A 346 1.35 15.97 -8.36
N VAL A 347 1.91 15.06 -9.17
CA VAL A 347 1.15 14.19 -10.09
C VAL A 347 0.35 13.13 -9.36
N MET A 348 0.84 12.61 -8.23
CA MET A 348 0.22 11.51 -7.48
C MET A 348 0.45 11.64 -5.97
N GLY A 349 -0.16 10.75 -5.18
CA GLY A 349 0.05 10.67 -3.73
C GLY A 349 1.43 10.13 -3.36
N LEU A 350 1.87 10.38 -2.12
CA LEU A 350 3.17 9.87 -1.63
C LEU A 350 3.22 8.35 -1.60
N GLU A 351 2.10 7.72 -1.32
CA GLU A 351 1.95 6.27 -1.30
C GLU A 351 2.21 5.67 -2.69
N ASP A 352 1.69 6.32 -3.74
CA ASP A 352 1.89 5.88 -5.12
C ASP A 352 3.35 6.13 -5.55
N HIS A 353 3.95 7.27 -5.16
CA HIS A 353 5.38 7.51 -5.39
C HIS A 353 6.25 6.44 -4.71
N LEU A 354 5.94 6.08 -3.46
CA LEU A 354 6.69 5.06 -2.74
C LEU A 354 6.62 3.70 -3.44
N LEU A 355 5.42 3.30 -3.89
CA LEU A 355 5.24 2.04 -4.59
C LEU A 355 6.04 2.03 -5.90
N GLN A 356 5.97 3.12 -6.67
CA GLN A 356 6.72 3.25 -7.90
C GLN A 356 8.24 3.22 -7.68
N ILE A 357 8.74 3.90 -6.64
CA ILE A 357 10.18 3.86 -6.28
C ILE A 357 10.60 2.44 -5.90
N LYS A 358 9.76 1.72 -5.13
CA LYS A 358 10.02 0.31 -4.79
C LYS A 358 10.09 -0.58 -6.03
N ARG A 359 9.23 -0.37 -7.03
CA ARG A 359 9.27 -1.08 -8.31
C ARG A 359 10.54 -0.75 -9.08
N ASP A 360 10.87 0.53 -9.20
CA ASP A 360 12.09 0.97 -9.89
C ASP A 360 13.35 0.32 -9.26
N ILE A 361 13.39 0.24 -7.93
CA ILE A 361 14.46 -0.44 -7.20
C ILE A 361 14.45 -1.95 -7.47
N ARG A 362 13.30 -2.61 -7.41
CA ARG A 362 13.15 -4.05 -7.68
C ARG A 362 13.62 -4.43 -9.08
N ASP A 363 13.22 -3.63 -10.07
CA ASP A 363 13.46 -3.92 -11.50
C ASP A 363 14.89 -3.57 -11.92
N PHE A 364 15.45 -2.49 -11.40
CA PHE A 364 16.80 -2.06 -11.73
C PHE A 364 17.88 -2.66 -10.81
N LYS A 365 17.52 -3.02 -9.58
CA LYS A 365 18.42 -3.56 -8.55
C LYS A 365 19.67 -2.69 -8.35
N PRO A 366 19.53 -1.41 -8.01
CA PRO A 366 20.65 -0.50 -7.82
C PRO A 366 21.41 -0.82 -6.53
N GLN A 367 22.71 -0.52 -6.48
CA GLN A 367 23.51 -0.49 -5.26
C GLN A 367 23.46 0.89 -4.60
N ARG A 368 23.15 1.94 -5.37
CA ARG A 368 23.03 3.30 -4.88
C ARG A 368 21.74 3.95 -5.36
N VAL A 369 21.10 4.70 -4.49
CA VAL A 369 19.92 5.50 -4.82
C VAL A 369 20.20 6.95 -4.44
N ALA A 370 19.90 7.87 -5.34
CA ALA A 370 19.95 9.30 -5.06
C ALA A 370 18.59 9.94 -5.34
N ILE A 371 18.12 10.82 -4.44
CA ILE A 371 16.86 11.57 -4.58
C ILE A 371 17.15 13.07 -4.45
N ASP A 372 16.86 13.83 -5.49
CA ASP A 372 17.04 15.29 -5.55
C ASP A 372 15.73 15.98 -6.02
N SER A 373 14.89 16.57 -5.11
CA SER A 373 15.10 16.70 -3.67
C SER A 373 13.91 16.16 -2.87
N MET A 374 14.15 15.78 -1.62
CA MET A 374 13.09 15.38 -0.67
C MET A 374 12.15 16.54 -0.34
N SER A 375 12.63 17.78 -0.38
CA SER A 375 11.81 18.99 -0.15
C SER A 375 10.64 19.10 -1.12
N ALA A 376 10.76 18.56 -2.34
CA ALA A 376 9.67 18.57 -3.31
C ALA A 376 8.49 17.70 -2.85
N PHE A 377 8.78 16.53 -2.29
CA PHE A 377 7.76 15.63 -1.74
C PHE A 377 7.10 16.19 -0.47
N GLU A 378 7.88 16.91 0.36
CA GLU A 378 7.36 17.56 1.57
C GLU A 378 6.32 18.62 1.22
N ARG A 379 6.61 19.50 0.22
CA ARG A 379 5.73 20.61 -0.17
C ARG A 379 4.31 20.18 -0.56
N VAL A 380 4.13 18.96 -1.06
CA VAL A 380 2.85 18.43 -1.56
C VAL A 380 2.14 17.53 -0.56
N SER A 381 2.62 17.45 0.66
CA SER A 381 2.16 16.47 1.66
C SER A 381 1.92 17.08 3.04
N THR A 382 1.26 16.34 3.92
CA THR A 382 1.19 16.68 5.33
C THR A 382 2.48 16.23 6.05
N PRO A 383 2.88 16.88 7.15
CA PRO A 383 4.06 16.43 7.93
C PRO A 383 3.99 14.97 8.35
N LYS A 384 2.78 14.45 8.65
CA LYS A 384 2.57 13.06 9.01
C LYS A 384 2.83 12.12 7.82
N SER A 385 2.19 12.37 6.68
CA SER A 385 2.35 11.51 5.49
C SER A 385 3.77 11.58 4.93
N PHE A 386 4.43 12.74 4.97
CA PHE A 386 5.82 12.86 4.59
C PHE A 386 6.75 12.02 5.49
N ARG A 387 6.57 12.11 6.82
CA ARG A 387 7.34 11.28 7.76
C ARG A 387 7.14 9.78 7.49
N GLU A 388 5.91 9.37 7.26
CA GLU A 388 5.54 8.00 6.93
C GLU A 388 6.23 7.54 5.64
N PHE A 389 6.21 8.35 4.60
CA PHE A 389 6.91 8.11 3.34
C PHE A 389 8.41 7.94 3.54
N VAL A 390 9.06 8.86 4.28
CA VAL A 390 10.51 8.80 4.55
C VAL A 390 10.88 7.51 5.30
N ILE A 391 10.14 7.15 6.36
CA ILE A 391 10.38 5.91 7.12
C ILE A 391 10.28 4.69 6.21
N ALA A 392 9.22 4.59 5.39
CA ALA A 392 9.02 3.45 4.51
C ALA A 392 10.10 3.36 3.42
N LEU A 393 10.49 4.49 2.85
CA LEU A 393 11.52 4.57 1.82
C LEU A 393 12.90 4.19 2.37
N THR A 394 13.32 4.81 3.48
CA THR A 394 14.63 4.56 4.10
C THR A 394 14.74 3.13 4.61
N SER A 395 13.67 2.59 5.19
CA SER A 395 13.61 1.19 5.61
C SER A 395 13.75 0.22 4.43
N THR A 396 13.10 0.51 3.30
CA THR A 396 13.21 -0.30 2.08
C THR A 396 14.64 -0.29 1.53
N ILE A 397 15.26 0.89 1.45
CA ILE A 397 16.62 1.07 0.94
C ILE A 397 17.63 0.32 1.83
N LYS A 398 17.51 0.49 3.15
CA LYS A 398 18.39 -0.21 4.12
C LYS A 398 18.21 -1.73 4.10
N HIS A 399 16.97 -2.21 4.03
CA HIS A 399 16.68 -3.66 3.97
C HIS A 399 17.29 -4.34 2.74
N LEU A 400 17.40 -3.61 1.63
CA LEU A 400 18.01 -4.08 0.38
C LEU A 400 19.52 -3.82 0.32
N GLU A 401 20.15 -3.38 1.42
CA GLU A 401 21.57 -3.05 1.52
C GLU A 401 22.03 -2.01 0.48
N ILE A 402 21.15 -1.08 0.13
CA ILE A 402 21.41 0.00 -0.81
C ILE A 402 21.91 1.23 -0.04
N THR A 403 22.87 1.96 -0.61
CA THR A 403 23.29 3.26 -0.06
C THR A 403 22.43 4.37 -0.64
N GLY A 404 21.74 5.14 0.22
CA GLY A 404 20.85 6.22 -0.17
C GLY A 404 21.46 7.61 0.08
N LEU A 405 21.42 8.50 -0.92
CA LEU A 405 21.79 9.90 -0.77
C LEU A 405 20.60 10.78 -1.13
N PHE A 406 20.11 11.56 -0.17
CA PHE A 406 18.96 12.42 -0.33
C PHE A 406 19.37 13.89 -0.16
N THR A 407 18.81 14.77 -0.96
CA THR A 407 19.01 16.20 -0.78
C THR A 407 17.80 16.87 -0.14
N ASN A 408 18.08 17.89 0.63
CA ASN A 408 17.08 18.76 1.24
C ASN A 408 17.44 20.22 1.08
N THR A 409 16.45 21.07 0.80
CA THR A 409 16.66 22.52 0.66
C THR A 409 16.20 23.22 1.93
N THR A 410 17.12 23.97 2.55
CA THR A 410 16.84 24.80 3.73
C THR A 410 16.59 26.23 3.35
N SER A 411 15.73 26.95 4.10
CA SER A 411 15.53 28.39 3.92
C SER A 411 16.70 29.18 4.49
N MET A 412 17.23 30.15 3.73
CA MET A 412 18.35 31.00 4.15
C MET A 412 18.06 31.91 5.36
N LEU A 413 16.82 32.16 5.74
CA LEU A 413 16.41 33.31 6.55
C LEU A 413 16.08 33.03 8.01
N GLY A 414 16.48 31.94 8.56
CA GLY A 414 16.29 31.71 10.01
C GLY A 414 17.13 30.55 10.47
N GLY A 415 17.95 30.74 11.46
CA GLY A 415 18.69 29.66 12.14
C GLY A 415 17.79 28.65 12.86
N GLY A 416 16.60 28.38 12.31
CA GLY A 416 15.67 27.37 12.76
C GLY A 416 15.87 26.07 11.95
N GLU A 417 15.82 24.95 12.65
CA GLU A 417 15.78 23.64 12.02
C GLU A 417 14.63 23.55 11.02
N SER A 418 14.93 23.11 9.80
CA SER A 418 13.89 22.80 8.82
C SER A 418 13.06 21.64 9.35
N ILE A 419 11.73 21.71 9.20
CA ILE A 419 10.81 20.60 9.56
C ILE A 419 11.25 19.32 8.86
N THR A 420 11.73 19.42 7.63
CA THR A 420 12.32 18.31 6.85
C THR A 420 13.54 17.73 7.54
N GLU A 421 14.47 18.57 8.03
CA GLU A 421 15.64 18.09 8.77
C GLU A 421 15.24 17.32 10.02
N ALA A 422 14.27 17.83 10.79
CA ALA A 422 13.79 17.17 12.00
C ALA A 422 13.12 15.81 11.69
N HIS A 423 12.39 15.68 10.59
CA HIS A 423 11.71 14.43 10.23
C HIS A 423 12.65 13.40 9.56
N ILE A 424 13.62 13.83 8.78
CA ILE A 424 14.55 12.93 8.09
C ILE A 424 15.75 12.59 8.98
N SER A 425 16.24 13.50 9.82
CA SER A 425 17.44 13.30 10.66
C SER A 425 17.35 12.08 11.58
N THR A 426 16.15 11.74 12.04
CA THR A 426 15.95 10.56 12.91
C THR A 426 16.10 9.22 12.19
N THR A 427 16.09 9.21 10.87
CA THR A 427 16.18 7.99 10.02
C THR A 427 17.47 7.94 9.20
N THR A 428 18.28 9.00 9.23
CA THR A 428 19.54 9.12 8.49
C THR A 428 20.74 8.77 9.37
N ASP A 429 21.76 8.20 8.74
CA ASP A 429 23.00 7.78 9.41
C ASP A 429 24.08 8.87 9.32
N THR A 430 24.02 9.71 8.29
CA THR A 430 24.97 10.80 8.06
C THR A 430 24.26 12.05 7.57
N ILE A 431 24.57 13.19 8.11
CA ILE A 431 24.08 14.49 7.67
C ILE A 431 25.25 15.34 7.19
N ILE A 432 25.16 15.82 5.95
CA ILE A 432 26.12 16.73 5.32
C ILE A 432 25.48 18.09 5.18
N LEU A 433 26.01 19.11 5.84
CA LEU A 433 25.51 20.48 5.75
C LEU A 433 26.36 21.30 4.80
N LEU A 434 25.79 21.77 3.71
CA LEU A 434 26.42 22.68 2.75
C LEU A 434 26.05 24.12 3.08
N ARG A 435 27.03 24.96 3.29
CA ARG A 435 26.86 26.39 3.64
C ARG A 435 27.74 27.27 2.79
N TYR A 436 27.25 28.45 2.48
CA TYR A 436 28.13 29.52 1.96
C TYR A 436 29.03 29.98 3.10
N VAL A 437 30.32 30.12 2.80
CA VAL A 437 31.28 30.74 3.72
C VAL A 437 31.56 32.15 3.17
N GLU A 438 31.31 33.18 3.97
CA GLU A 438 31.77 34.51 3.65
C GLU A 438 33.29 34.53 3.75
N PRO A 439 34.01 35.02 2.70
CA PRO A 439 35.44 35.14 2.82
C PRO A 439 35.76 36.09 3.98
N PRO A 440 36.80 35.79 4.79
CA PRO A 440 37.24 36.72 5.81
C PRO A 440 37.59 38.05 5.14
N GLY A 441 36.90 39.13 5.57
CA GLY A 441 37.10 40.51 5.08
C GLY A 441 38.52 41.04 5.35
#